data_03f9b7fe8ccb24bb84ea2b167ef3e47d
#
_entry.id   03f9b7fe8ccb24bb84ea2b167ef3e47d
#
_cell.length_a   1.000
_cell.length_b   1.000
_cell.length_c   1.000
_cell.angle_alpha   90.00
_cell.angle_beta   90.00
_cell.angle_gamma   90.00
#
_symmetry.space_group_name_H-M   'P 1'
#
loop_
_entity.id
_entity.type
_entity.pdbx_description
1 polymer ?
#
loop_
_entity_poly.entity_id
_entity_poly.type
_entity_poly.pdbx_seq_one_letter_code
_entity_poly.pdbx_strand_id
1 'polypeptide(L)'
;MIKEIQKFGLGADVVSMGELMMALKAGINTKKIVFSGVGKTASEISYAIDKKILLINAESKSEIKEIDKIAKIKKKKVQIGIRLNPNTDAKTLSQISTGKKENKFGVNEKTFLELVDYCKTSKNISLECLSVHIGSQILDHKPY
;
A
#
# COMPACT_ATOMS: atom_id res chain seq x y z
N MET A 1 -5.40 -3.68 23.31
CA MET A 1 -6.14 -2.94 22.27
C MET A 1 -6.22 -3.73 20.95
N ILE A 2 -5.12 -4.02 20.19
CA ILE A 2 -5.21 -4.69 18.87
C ILE A 2 -5.93 -6.04 18.94
N LYS A 3 -5.66 -6.88 19.97
CA LYS A 3 -6.36 -8.14 20.18
C LYS A 3 -7.87 -7.98 20.41
N GLU A 4 -8.30 -6.88 21.02
CA GLU A 4 -9.73 -6.61 21.21
C GLU A 4 -10.38 -6.23 19.89
N ILE A 5 -9.73 -5.38 19.11
CA ILE A 5 -10.20 -4.97 17.77
C ILE A 5 -10.31 -6.18 16.83
N GLN A 6 -9.36 -7.10 16.91
CA GLN A 6 -9.35 -8.33 16.11
C GLN A 6 -10.60 -9.20 16.35
N LYS A 7 -11.14 -9.24 17.57
CA LYS A 7 -12.37 -9.99 17.92
C LYS A 7 -13.59 -9.54 17.10
N PHE A 8 -13.60 -8.29 16.63
CA PHE A 8 -14.64 -7.75 15.74
C PHE A 8 -14.40 -8.06 14.26
N GLY A 9 -13.39 -8.86 13.95
CA GLY A 9 -13.09 -9.26 12.58
C GLY A 9 -12.49 -8.16 11.71
N LEU A 10 -11.95 -7.08 12.29
CA LEU A 10 -11.31 -5.98 11.59
C LEU A 10 -9.93 -6.39 11.03
N GLY A 11 -9.49 -5.67 9.99
CA GLY A 11 -8.17 -5.80 9.41
C GLY A 11 -7.17 -4.77 9.97
N ALA A 12 -6.02 -4.66 9.30
CA ALA A 12 -5.01 -3.67 9.61
C ALA A 12 -4.41 -3.08 8.32
N ASP A 13 -4.18 -1.77 8.32
CA ASP A 13 -3.28 -1.10 7.40
C ASP A 13 -1.99 -0.81 8.17
N VAL A 14 -0.88 -1.39 7.71
CA VAL A 14 0.43 -1.33 8.38
C VAL A 14 1.44 -0.62 7.50
N VAL A 15 2.37 0.11 8.11
CA VAL A 15 3.36 0.92 7.39
C VAL A 15 4.82 0.52 7.68
N SER A 16 5.01 -0.56 8.43
CA SER A 16 6.33 -1.11 8.74
C SER A 16 6.27 -2.61 9.04
N MET A 17 7.43 -3.26 8.96
CA MET A 17 7.53 -4.68 9.37
C MET A 17 7.18 -4.88 10.85
N GLY A 18 7.53 -3.92 11.71
CA GLY A 18 7.18 -3.97 13.13
C GLY A 18 5.68 -4.01 13.36
N GLU A 19 4.93 -3.14 12.68
CA GLU A 19 3.47 -3.11 12.73
C GLU A 19 2.86 -4.39 12.15
N LEU A 20 3.39 -4.88 11.04
CA LEU A 20 2.96 -6.15 10.45
C LEU A 20 3.14 -7.31 11.43
N MET A 21 4.28 -7.40 12.10
CA MET A 21 4.54 -8.41 13.11
C MET A 21 3.58 -8.30 14.30
N MET A 22 3.29 -7.08 14.74
CA MET A 22 2.33 -6.84 15.84
C MET A 22 0.90 -7.23 15.45
N ALA A 23 0.48 -6.90 14.23
CA ALA A 23 -0.84 -7.29 13.71
C ALA A 23 -0.98 -8.83 13.67
N LEU A 24 0.04 -9.51 13.15
CA LEU A 24 0.08 -10.98 13.11
C LEU A 24 0.07 -11.60 14.51
N LYS A 25 0.89 -11.07 15.44
CA LYS A 25 0.92 -11.53 16.84
C LYS A 25 -0.40 -11.31 17.57
N ALA A 26 -1.15 -10.29 17.18
CA ALA A 26 -2.48 -10.04 17.72
C ALA A 26 -3.56 -10.97 17.13
N GLY A 27 -3.25 -11.76 16.10
CA GLY A 27 -4.17 -12.71 15.48
C GLY A 27 -5.00 -12.11 14.34
N ILE A 28 -4.62 -10.95 13.82
CA ILE A 28 -5.32 -10.39 12.64
C ILE A 28 -5.12 -11.33 11.45
N ASN A 29 -6.22 -11.64 10.76
CA ASN A 29 -6.17 -12.49 9.58
C ASN A 29 -5.30 -11.83 8.49
N THR A 30 -4.32 -12.57 7.97
CA THR A 30 -3.41 -12.06 6.93
C THR A 30 -4.16 -11.53 5.71
N LYS A 31 -5.30 -12.13 5.36
CA LYS A 31 -6.17 -11.70 4.26
C LYS A 31 -6.96 -10.41 4.53
N LYS A 32 -6.72 -9.77 5.67
CA LYS A 32 -7.26 -8.47 6.06
C LYS A 32 -6.14 -7.47 6.40
N ILE A 33 -4.91 -7.75 5.98
CA ILE A 33 -3.76 -6.86 6.21
C ILE A 33 -3.32 -6.25 4.88
N VAL A 34 -3.25 -4.93 4.86
CA VAL A 34 -2.66 -4.11 3.78
C VAL A 34 -1.33 -3.55 4.28
N PHE A 35 -0.29 -3.56 3.44
CA PHE A 35 0.98 -2.95 3.76
C PHE A 35 1.18 -1.70 2.90
N SER A 36 1.00 -0.54 3.51
CA SER A 36 1.11 0.80 2.92
C SER A 36 2.45 1.48 3.27
N GLY A 37 2.60 2.74 2.86
CA GLY A 37 3.74 3.59 3.19
C GLY A 37 4.90 3.52 2.20
N VAL A 38 5.71 4.58 2.18
CA VAL A 38 6.89 4.72 1.32
C VAL A 38 8.11 4.04 1.94
N GLY A 39 9.07 3.65 1.09
CA GLY A 39 10.38 3.18 1.54
C GLY A 39 10.39 1.77 2.10
N LYS A 40 9.43 0.90 1.72
CA LYS A 40 9.49 -0.51 2.06
C LYS A 40 10.77 -1.14 1.55
N THR A 41 11.52 -1.77 2.43
CA THR A 41 12.75 -2.50 2.09
C THR A 41 12.44 -3.84 1.41
N ALA A 42 13.40 -4.39 0.68
CA ALA A 42 13.28 -5.72 0.08
C ALA A 42 12.98 -6.82 1.12
N SER A 43 13.53 -6.71 2.33
CA SER A 43 13.26 -7.64 3.42
C SER A 43 11.82 -7.56 3.94
N GLU A 44 11.27 -6.36 4.07
CA GLU A 44 9.88 -6.14 4.48
C GLU A 44 8.90 -6.66 3.43
N ILE A 45 9.14 -6.35 2.14
CA ILE A 45 8.35 -6.88 1.02
C ILE A 45 8.40 -8.42 1.02
N SER A 46 9.61 -8.98 1.14
CA SER A 46 9.81 -10.43 1.19
C SER A 46 9.03 -11.08 2.34
N TYR A 47 9.08 -10.49 3.53
CA TYR A 47 8.35 -10.96 4.71
C TYR A 47 6.83 -10.89 4.50
N ALA A 48 6.33 -9.78 3.98
CA ALA A 48 4.90 -9.60 3.68
C ALA A 48 4.38 -10.64 2.68
N ILE A 49 5.16 -10.92 1.62
CA ILE A 49 4.86 -11.96 0.64
C ILE A 49 4.82 -13.35 1.28
N ASP A 50 5.75 -13.66 2.19
CA ASP A 50 5.77 -14.94 2.89
C ASP A 50 4.56 -15.11 3.81
N LYS A 51 4.10 -14.05 4.44
CA LYS A 51 2.90 -14.06 5.28
C LYS A 51 1.59 -14.09 4.49
N LYS A 52 1.65 -13.94 3.15
CA LYS A 52 0.48 -13.98 2.26
C LYS A 52 -0.60 -12.97 2.71
N ILE A 53 -0.19 -11.74 3.03
CA ILE A 53 -1.12 -10.67 3.39
C ILE A 53 -2.07 -10.35 2.22
N LEU A 54 -3.09 -9.53 2.47
CA LEU A 54 -4.10 -9.20 1.46
C LEU A 54 -3.44 -8.54 0.24
N LEU A 55 -2.73 -7.43 0.44
CA LEU A 55 -1.99 -6.75 -0.62
C LEU A 55 -0.88 -5.85 -0.08
N ILE A 56 0.07 -5.52 -0.96
CA ILE A 56 1.08 -4.48 -0.75
C ILE A 56 0.66 -3.26 -1.56
N ASN A 57 0.46 -2.14 -0.89
CA ASN A 57 0.10 -0.87 -1.52
C ASN A 57 1.38 -0.14 -1.95
N ALA A 58 1.69 -0.14 -3.24
CA ALA A 58 2.92 0.40 -3.78
C ALA A 58 2.81 1.90 -4.06
N GLU A 59 3.88 2.62 -3.81
CA GLU A 59 3.94 4.09 -3.86
C GLU A 59 4.89 4.61 -4.96
N SER A 60 5.57 3.71 -5.69
CA SER A 60 6.49 4.09 -6.77
C SER A 60 6.69 2.98 -7.80
N LYS A 61 7.18 3.37 -8.99
CA LYS A 61 7.55 2.44 -10.06
C LYS A 61 8.69 1.49 -9.66
N SER A 62 9.66 1.99 -8.91
CA SER A 62 10.78 1.18 -8.40
C SER A 62 10.31 0.11 -7.41
N GLU A 63 9.40 0.48 -6.53
CA GLU A 63 8.82 -0.45 -5.55
C GLU A 63 8.04 -1.58 -6.24
N ILE A 64 7.21 -1.27 -7.24
CA ILE A 64 6.46 -2.30 -7.99
C ILE A 64 7.41 -3.28 -8.68
N LYS A 65 8.50 -2.79 -9.28
CA LYS A 65 9.52 -3.65 -9.89
C LYS A 65 10.22 -4.54 -8.86
N GLU A 66 10.49 -4.03 -7.67
CA GLU A 66 11.10 -4.81 -6.60
C GLU A 66 10.13 -5.87 -6.07
N ILE A 67 8.85 -5.53 -5.90
CA ILE A 67 7.81 -6.51 -5.53
C ILE A 67 7.73 -7.63 -6.57
N ASP A 68 7.67 -7.28 -7.86
CA ASP A 68 7.60 -8.26 -8.96
C ASP A 68 8.82 -9.19 -8.99
N LYS A 69 10.02 -8.63 -8.81
CA LYS A 69 11.29 -9.38 -8.73
C LYS A 69 11.28 -10.36 -7.55
N ILE A 70 10.91 -9.92 -6.35
CA ILE A 70 10.86 -10.77 -5.16
C ILE A 70 9.79 -11.85 -5.32
N ALA A 71 8.61 -11.49 -5.85
CA ALA A 71 7.53 -12.42 -6.13
C ALA A 71 7.98 -13.53 -7.11
N LYS A 72 8.71 -13.16 -8.17
CA LYS A 72 9.30 -14.09 -9.14
C LYS A 72 10.28 -15.05 -8.47
N ILE A 73 11.21 -14.54 -7.66
CA ILE A 73 12.18 -15.37 -6.92
C ILE A 73 11.47 -16.35 -6.00
N LYS A 74 10.43 -15.92 -5.32
CA LYS A 74 9.63 -16.75 -4.41
C LYS A 74 8.61 -17.64 -5.13
N LYS A 75 8.48 -17.52 -6.45
CA LYS A 75 7.47 -18.25 -7.26
C LYS A 75 6.05 -18.06 -6.70
N LYS A 76 5.72 -16.83 -6.29
CA LYS A 76 4.40 -16.47 -5.74
C LYS A 76 3.75 -15.38 -6.59
N LYS A 77 2.42 -15.42 -6.70
CA LYS A 77 1.64 -14.32 -7.25
C LYS A 77 1.21 -13.41 -6.11
N VAL A 78 1.47 -12.11 -6.22
CA VAL A 78 1.27 -11.11 -5.16
C VAL A 78 0.21 -10.11 -5.60
N GLN A 79 -0.77 -9.87 -4.75
CA GLN A 79 -1.76 -8.81 -4.94
C GLN A 79 -1.14 -7.48 -4.54
N ILE A 80 -1.28 -6.48 -5.38
CA ILE A 80 -0.79 -5.12 -5.13
C ILE A 80 -1.88 -4.08 -5.32
N GLY A 81 -1.74 -2.98 -4.57
CA GLY A 81 -2.39 -1.72 -4.87
C GLY A 81 -1.38 -0.72 -5.43
N ILE A 82 -1.86 0.28 -6.14
CA ILE A 82 -1.04 1.43 -6.55
C ILE A 82 -1.65 2.68 -5.94
N ARG A 83 -0.83 3.45 -5.21
CA ARG A 83 -1.25 4.74 -4.67
C ARG A 83 -1.12 5.82 -5.73
N LEU A 84 -2.26 6.38 -6.13
CA LEU A 84 -2.33 7.55 -6.99
C LEU A 84 -2.20 8.82 -6.14
N ASN A 85 -1.35 9.73 -6.57
CA ASN A 85 -1.36 11.12 -6.10
C ASN A 85 -2.24 11.94 -7.05
N PRO A 86 -3.45 12.36 -6.65
CA PRO A 86 -4.40 13.03 -7.51
C PRO A 86 -4.08 14.52 -7.73
N ASN A 87 -2.99 15.02 -7.15
CA ASN A 87 -2.63 16.45 -7.16
C ASN A 87 -3.76 17.36 -6.61
N THR A 88 -4.45 16.89 -5.57
CA THR A 88 -5.58 17.60 -4.95
C THR A 88 -5.16 18.22 -3.62
N ASP A 89 -5.56 19.47 -3.40
CA ASP A 89 -5.38 20.13 -2.09
C ASP A 89 -6.53 19.76 -1.17
N ALA A 90 -6.22 19.01 -0.13
CA ALA A 90 -7.18 18.59 0.90
C ALA A 90 -7.62 19.72 1.86
N LYS A 91 -7.06 20.94 1.70
CA LYS A 91 -7.33 22.08 2.60
C LYS A 91 -7.15 21.76 4.09
N THR A 92 -6.17 20.94 4.39
CA THR A 92 -5.76 20.55 5.74
C THR A 92 -4.41 21.17 6.09
N LEU A 93 -3.87 20.90 7.30
CA LEU A 93 -2.55 21.38 7.70
C LEU A 93 -1.48 20.90 6.70
N SER A 94 -0.56 21.79 6.30
CA SER A 94 0.46 21.51 5.29
C SER A 94 1.32 20.28 5.63
N GLN A 95 1.57 20.05 6.92
CA GLN A 95 2.37 18.94 7.42
C GLN A 95 1.72 17.56 7.23
N ILE A 96 0.39 17.52 7.11
CA ILE A 96 -0.39 16.26 6.98
C ILE A 96 -1.13 16.15 5.64
N SER A 97 -0.95 17.11 4.74
CA SER A 97 -1.42 17.03 3.35
C SER A 97 -0.50 16.12 2.55
N THR A 98 -1.05 15.19 1.80
CA THR A 98 -0.29 14.20 1.02
C THR A 98 -0.75 14.08 -0.43
N GLY A 99 -1.73 14.88 -0.85
CA GLY A 99 -2.33 14.84 -2.18
C GLY A 99 -1.77 15.82 -3.19
N LYS A 100 -0.84 16.70 -2.82
CA LYS A 100 -0.26 17.72 -3.72
C LYS A 100 0.88 17.15 -4.56
N LYS A 101 1.17 17.78 -5.70
CA LYS A 101 2.22 17.36 -6.66
C LYS A 101 3.61 17.30 -6.03
N GLU A 102 3.93 18.22 -5.13
CA GLU A 102 5.20 18.27 -4.40
C GLU A 102 5.35 17.20 -3.31
N ASN A 103 4.28 16.49 -2.99
CA ASN A 103 4.33 15.43 -1.99
C ASN A 103 4.99 14.18 -2.55
N LYS A 104 5.82 13.54 -1.74
CA LYS A 104 6.59 12.33 -2.08
C LYS A 104 5.77 11.04 -2.17
N PHE A 105 4.46 11.09 -1.90
CA PHE A 105 3.61 9.92 -1.78
C PHE A 105 2.84 9.63 -3.06
N GLY A 106 2.89 8.36 -3.48
CA GLY A 106 2.15 7.89 -4.64
C GLY A 106 2.75 8.28 -5.98
N VAL A 107 2.11 7.86 -7.04
CA VAL A 107 2.49 8.16 -8.43
C VAL A 107 1.49 9.11 -9.08
N ASN A 108 1.92 9.91 -10.05
CA ASN A 108 1.02 10.72 -10.87
C ASN A 108 0.20 9.84 -11.85
N GLU A 109 -0.84 10.41 -12.43
CA GLU A 109 -1.76 9.72 -13.33
C GLU A 109 -1.05 9.07 -14.54
N LYS A 110 -0.12 9.76 -15.20
CA LYS A 110 0.64 9.21 -16.32
C LYS A 110 1.41 7.96 -15.91
N THR A 111 2.15 8.04 -14.81
CA THR A 111 2.90 6.91 -14.27
C THR A 111 1.97 5.78 -13.82
N PHE A 112 0.81 6.12 -13.26
CA PHE A 112 -0.19 5.13 -12.88
C PHE A 112 -0.65 4.29 -14.09
N LEU A 113 -0.99 4.93 -15.21
CA LEU A 113 -1.41 4.23 -16.43
C LEU A 113 -0.29 3.33 -16.97
N GLU A 114 0.96 3.81 -17.01
CA GLU A 114 2.11 2.98 -17.40
C GLU A 114 2.27 1.74 -16.50
N LEU A 115 2.01 1.90 -15.20
CA LEU A 115 2.11 0.81 -14.22
C LEU A 115 0.96 -0.19 -14.33
N VAL A 116 -0.24 0.28 -14.66
CA VAL A 116 -1.37 -0.61 -14.97
C VAL A 116 -1.01 -1.54 -16.13
N ASP A 117 -0.43 -0.99 -17.20
CA ASP A 117 -0.02 -1.80 -18.35
C ASP A 117 1.13 -2.75 -18.01
N TYR A 118 2.11 -2.31 -17.21
CA TYR A 118 3.15 -3.19 -16.69
C TYR A 118 2.56 -4.35 -15.88
N CYS A 119 1.62 -4.08 -14.97
CA CYS A 119 0.99 -5.12 -14.16
C CYS A 119 0.22 -6.16 -14.99
N LYS A 120 -0.44 -5.74 -16.09
CA LYS A 120 -1.12 -6.65 -17.01
C LYS A 120 -0.16 -7.66 -17.65
N THR A 121 1.09 -7.28 -17.88
CA THR A 121 2.10 -8.15 -18.52
C THR A 121 2.84 -9.04 -17.52
N SER A 122 2.86 -8.70 -16.24
CA SER A 122 3.55 -9.50 -15.22
C SER A 122 2.75 -10.75 -14.85
N LYS A 123 3.48 -11.86 -14.69
CA LYS A 123 2.92 -13.13 -14.20
C LYS A 123 2.96 -13.26 -12.67
N ASN A 124 3.72 -12.39 -12.00
CA ASN A 124 4.02 -12.53 -10.56
C ASN A 124 3.24 -11.55 -9.69
N ILE A 125 2.67 -10.49 -10.28
CA ILE A 125 1.86 -9.52 -9.56
C ILE A 125 0.45 -9.42 -10.17
N SER A 126 -0.51 -9.03 -9.35
CA SER A 126 -1.90 -8.77 -9.75
C SER A 126 -2.31 -7.43 -9.17
N LEU A 127 -2.70 -6.49 -10.03
CA LEU A 127 -3.21 -5.19 -9.58
C LEU A 127 -4.67 -5.35 -9.17
N GLU A 128 -4.95 -5.17 -7.88
CA GLU A 128 -6.28 -5.38 -7.29
C GLU A 128 -6.86 -4.11 -6.65
N CYS A 129 -6.05 -3.06 -6.48
CA CYS A 129 -6.46 -1.87 -5.75
C CYS A 129 -5.88 -0.59 -6.36
N LEU A 130 -6.74 0.43 -6.48
CA LEU A 130 -6.33 1.83 -6.58
C LEU A 130 -6.48 2.46 -5.20
N SER A 131 -5.40 3.04 -4.69
CA SER A 131 -5.37 3.72 -3.40
C SER A 131 -5.16 5.21 -3.60
N VAL A 132 -5.87 6.01 -2.82
CA VAL A 132 -5.70 7.47 -2.74
C VAL A 132 -5.68 7.89 -1.28
N HIS A 133 -4.75 8.77 -0.92
CA HIS A 133 -4.74 9.39 0.40
C HIS A 133 -4.29 10.84 0.24
N ILE A 134 -5.20 11.79 0.37
CA ILE A 134 -4.97 13.21 0.11
C ILE A 134 -4.56 13.99 1.36
N GLY A 135 -4.70 13.40 2.54
CA GLY A 135 -4.32 14.01 3.81
C GLY A 135 -5.07 13.41 4.99
N SER A 136 -4.71 13.86 6.18
CA SER A 136 -5.37 13.51 7.44
C SER A 136 -6.19 14.70 7.97
N GLN A 137 -7.14 14.40 8.89
CA GLN A 137 -7.99 15.40 9.54
C GLN A 137 -8.78 16.27 8.55
N ILE A 138 -9.27 15.68 7.47
CA ILE A 138 -10.08 16.36 6.47
C ILE A 138 -11.51 16.47 7.00
N LEU A 139 -12.02 17.70 7.10
CA LEU A 139 -13.36 18.00 7.62
C LEU A 139 -14.39 18.22 6.52
N ASP A 140 -13.98 18.33 5.25
CA ASP A 140 -14.85 18.53 4.10
C ASP A 140 -14.64 17.39 3.09
N HIS A 141 -15.73 16.82 2.56
CA HIS A 141 -15.68 15.73 1.57
C HIS A 141 -15.39 16.22 0.13
N LYS A 142 -15.55 17.52 -0.15
CA LYS A 142 -15.39 18.07 -1.50
C LYS A 142 -14.05 17.78 -2.20
N PRO A 143 -12.90 17.64 -1.49
CA PRO A 143 -11.63 17.26 -2.12
C PRO A 143 -11.59 15.85 -2.70
N TYR A 144 -12.52 14.97 -2.31
CA TYR A 144 -12.67 13.61 -2.84
C TYR A 144 -13.61 13.60 -4.05
#